data_10fd27ec1e73d50021c27918e2087527
#
_entry.id   10fd27ec1e73d50021c27918e2087527
#
_cell.length_a   1.000
_cell.length_b   1.000
_cell.length_c   1.000
_cell.angle_alpha   90.00
_cell.angle_beta   90.00
_cell.angle_gamma   90.00
#
_symmetry.space_group_name_H-M   'P 1'
#
loop_
_entity.id
_entity.type
_entity.pdbx_description
1 polymer ?
#
loop_
_entity_poly.entity_id
_entity_poly.type
_entity_poly.pdbx_seq_one_letter_code
_entity_poly.pdbx_strand_id
1 'polypeptide(L)'
;LCVTHAVGFTHLQHHKHKLNEHDIEGSWSRKSAWSAIVLGWVFYYKIQQNGLKNAPSRLKRRAYIDLALIVAVLLLTAISQYPLLVYHVASMLVCSCLVGFFAVWSVHHGCNGEHDIARTERRPWLNFATAHLLFHVEHHTFPAVPCNHLPQLAKRMDEVVPHITQKRVT
;
A
#
# COMPACT_ATOMS: atom_id res chain seq x y z
N LEU A 1 -4.31 6.61 10.17
CA LEU A 1 -5.68 7.10 10.00
C LEU A 1 -6.12 6.91 8.54
N CYS A 2 -6.69 5.75 8.21
CA CYS A 2 -6.97 5.34 6.84
C CYS A 2 -8.45 5.03 6.67
N VAL A 3 -9.07 5.51 5.58
CA VAL A 3 -10.39 5.07 5.12
C VAL A 3 -10.20 3.70 4.46
N THR A 4 -10.15 2.65 5.27
CA THR A 4 -9.69 1.30 4.90
C THR A 4 -10.46 0.72 3.72
N HIS A 5 -11.78 0.88 3.69
CA HIS A 5 -12.60 0.36 2.59
C HIS A 5 -12.41 1.13 1.27
N ALA A 6 -12.07 2.43 1.34
CA ALA A 6 -11.76 3.22 0.15
C ALA A 6 -10.38 2.84 -0.43
N VAL A 7 -9.38 2.73 0.44
CA VAL A 7 -8.04 2.30 0.04
C VAL A 7 -8.05 0.88 -0.50
N GLY A 8 -8.73 -0.05 0.19
CA GLY A 8 -8.87 -1.43 -0.27
C GLY A 8 -9.51 -1.55 -1.66
N PHE A 9 -10.51 -0.72 -1.97
CA PHE A 9 -11.08 -0.66 -3.32
C PHE A 9 -10.05 -0.17 -4.33
N THR A 10 -9.31 0.91 -4.04
CA THR A 10 -8.28 1.44 -4.95
C THR A 10 -7.17 0.42 -5.18
N HIS A 11 -6.76 -0.31 -4.14
CA HIS A 11 -5.77 -1.37 -4.24
C HIS A 11 -6.25 -2.56 -5.11
N LEU A 12 -7.50 -2.95 -5.00
CA LEU A 12 -8.09 -3.95 -5.91
C LEU A 12 -8.10 -3.48 -7.38
N GLN A 13 -8.32 -2.18 -7.62
CA GLN A 13 -8.19 -1.61 -8.97
C GLN A 13 -6.73 -1.64 -9.45
N HIS A 14 -5.75 -1.40 -8.57
CA HIS A 14 -4.34 -1.54 -8.87
C HIS A 14 -3.99 -2.96 -9.35
N HIS A 15 -4.42 -4.00 -8.65
CA HIS A 15 -4.25 -5.38 -9.09
C HIS A 15 -4.88 -5.66 -10.46
N LYS A 16 -6.02 -5.02 -10.77
CA LYS A 16 -6.70 -5.16 -12.05
C LYS A 16 -5.97 -4.43 -13.18
N HIS A 17 -5.48 -3.22 -12.92
CA HIS A 17 -4.93 -2.32 -13.94
C HIS A 17 -3.42 -2.47 -14.16
N LYS A 18 -2.70 -3.12 -13.25
CA LYS A 18 -1.30 -3.56 -13.43
C LYS A 18 -0.39 -2.48 -14.03
N LEU A 19 -0.28 -1.33 -13.35
CA LEU A 19 0.59 -0.21 -13.71
C LEU A 19 0.22 0.53 -15.02
N ASN A 20 -0.93 0.26 -15.64
CA ASN A 20 -1.36 1.01 -16.82
C ASN A 20 -1.78 2.46 -16.47
N GLU A 21 -2.26 3.22 -17.44
CA GLU A 21 -2.64 4.63 -17.27
C GLU A 21 -3.85 4.86 -16.33
N HIS A 22 -4.70 3.85 -16.17
CA HIS A 22 -5.88 3.90 -15.27
C HIS A 22 -5.55 3.52 -13.82
N ASP A 23 -4.32 3.09 -13.56
CA ASP A 23 -3.87 2.69 -12.24
C ASP A 23 -3.41 3.90 -11.42
N ILE A 24 -4.30 4.39 -10.58
CA ILE A 24 -4.03 5.56 -9.72
C ILE A 24 -2.93 5.24 -8.70
N GLU A 25 -2.97 4.06 -8.08
CA GLU A 25 -2.00 3.64 -7.09
C GLU A 25 -0.63 3.41 -7.74
N GLY A 26 -0.56 2.60 -8.78
CA GLY A 26 0.66 2.29 -9.51
C GLY A 26 1.29 3.50 -10.21
N SER A 27 0.52 4.56 -10.48
CA SER A 27 1.05 5.80 -11.05
C SER A 27 2.18 6.42 -10.22
N TRP A 28 2.23 6.09 -8.91
CA TRP A 28 3.27 6.59 -8.00
C TRP A 28 4.65 6.00 -8.28
N SER A 29 4.73 4.78 -8.81
CA SER A 29 5.98 4.12 -9.19
C SER A 29 6.75 4.82 -10.30
N ARG A 30 6.06 5.63 -11.12
CA ARG A 30 6.66 6.41 -12.21
C ARG A 30 7.32 7.73 -11.76
N LYS A 31 7.18 8.10 -10.50
CA LYS A 31 7.82 9.29 -9.93
C LYS A 31 9.28 9.02 -9.57
N SER A 32 10.07 10.09 -9.36
CA SER A 32 11.36 9.94 -8.69
C SER A 32 11.16 9.55 -7.22
N ALA A 33 12.16 8.89 -6.61
CA ALA A 33 12.13 8.53 -5.20
C ALA A 33 11.83 9.73 -4.30
N TRP A 34 12.50 10.85 -4.55
CA TRP A 34 12.28 12.09 -3.81
C TRP A 34 10.84 12.61 -3.94
N SER A 35 10.30 12.63 -5.17
CA SER A 35 8.91 13.03 -5.38
C SER A 35 7.92 12.08 -4.71
N ALA A 36 8.21 10.78 -4.68
CA ALA A 36 7.35 9.80 -4.03
C ALA A 36 7.28 10.01 -2.50
N ILE A 37 8.38 10.48 -1.89
CA ILE A 37 8.44 10.83 -0.46
C ILE A 37 7.72 12.16 -0.21
N VAL A 38 8.14 13.23 -0.87
CA VAL A 38 7.65 14.59 -0.59
C VAL A 38 6.16 14.76 -0.90
N LEU A 39 5.68 14.11 -1.95
CA LEU A 39 4.27 14.14 -2.35
C LEU A 39 3.44 12.97 -1.76
N GLY A 40 3.96 12.24 -0.79
CA GLY A 40 3.29 11.09 -0.20
C GLY A 40 1.91 11.42 0.42
N TRP A 41 1.74 12.62 0.96
CA TRP A 41 0.45 13.11 1.43
C TRP A 41 -0.58 13.27 0.30
N VAL A 42 -0.14 13.67 -0.92
CA VAL A 42 -0.99 13.74 -2.12
C VAL A 42 -1.41 12.35 -2.56
N PHE A 43 -0.47 11.38 -2.53
CA PHE A 43 -0.78 9.99 -2.79
C PHE A 43 -1.87 9.48 -1.86
N TYR A 44 -1.66 9.66 -0.57
CA TYR A 44 -2.56 9.21 0.47
C TYR A 44 -3.98 9.78 0.31
N TYR A 45 -4.08 11.06 -0.04
CA TYR A 45 -5.34 11.70 -0.36
C TYR A 45 -6.01 11.11 -1.61
N LYS A 46 -5.25 10.95 -2.71
CA LYS A 46 -5.77 10.47 -4.00
C LYS A 46 -6.35 9.07 -3.93
N ILE A 47 -5.67 8.14 -3.25
CA ILE A 47 -6.17 6.75 -3.15
C ILE A 47 -7.47 6.67 -2.36
N GLN A 48 -7.62 7.46 -1.30
CA GLN A 48 -8.85 7.52 -0.52
C GLN A 48 -9.97 8.20 -1.30
N GLN A 49 -9.68 9.31 -1.97
CA GLN A 49 -10.64 10.02 -2.81
C GLN A 49 -11.18 9.13 -3.93
N ASN A 50 -10.31 8.36 -4.59
CA ASN A 50 -10.72 7.41 -5.62
C ASN A 50 -11.72 6.39 -5.09
N GLY A 51 -11.43 5.78 -3.95
CA GLY A 51 -12.34 4.81 -3.33
C GLY A 51 -13.68 5.43 -2.92
N LEU A 52 -13.66 6.61 -2.30
CA LEU A 52 -14.89 7.31 -1.91
C LEU A 52 -15.77 7.68 -3.12
N LYS A 53 -15.16 8.05 -4.25
CA LYS A 53 -15.89 8.41 -5.47
C LYS A 53 -16.42 7.19 -6.23
N ASN A 54 -15.59 6.16 -6.42
CA ASN A 54 -15.78 5.13 -7.43
C ASN A 54 -16.15 3.75 -6.89
N ALA A 55 -16.03 3.51 -5.57
CA ALA A 55 -16.39 2.23 -4.98
C ALA A 55 -17.92 1.96 -5.10
N PRO A 56 -18.32 0.69 -5.14
CA PRO A 56 -19.73 0.30 -5.07
C PRO A 56 -20.40 0.82 -3.78
N SER A 57 -21.73 1.05 -3.83
CA SER A 57 -22.49 1.66 -2.74
C SER A 57 -22.28 0.97 -1.38
N ARG A 58 -22.15 -0.35 -1.35
CA ARG A 58 -21.86 -1.11 -0.12
C ARG A 58 -20.52 -0.74 0.50
N LEU A 59 -19.48 -0.62 -0.31
CA LEU A 59 -18.14 -0.23 0.15
C LEU A 59 -18.08 1.25 0.50
N LYS A 60 -18.75 2.12 -0.27
CA LYS A 60 -18.86 3.54 0.07
C LYS A 60 -19.48 3.75 1.45
N ARG A 61 -20.58 3.06 1.77
CA ARG A 61 -21.19 3.16 3.11
C ARG A 61 -20.19 2.80 4.22
N ARG A 62 -19.42 1.75 4.03
CA ARG A 62 -18.37 1.34 4.99
C ARG A 62 -17.24 2.37 5.05
N ALA A 63 -16.82 2.91 3.92
CA ALA A 63 -15.80 3.96 3.85
C ALA A 63 -16.25 5.24 4.59
N TYR A 64 -17.52 5.61 4.53
CA TYR A 64 -18.05 6.72 5.32
C TYR A 64 -18.08 6.41 6.83
N ILE A 65 -18.29 5.15 7.22
CA ILE A 65 -18.15 4.75 8.63
C ILE A 65 -16.68 4.89 9.07
N ASP A 66 -15.71 4.40 8.26
CA ASP A 66 -14.29 4.59 8.54
C ASP A 66 -13.95 6.07 8.72
N LEU A 67 -14.45 6.94 7.84
CA LEU A 67 -14.24 8.38 7.91
C LEU A 67 -14.83 8.99 9.18
N ALA A 68 -16.04 8.60 9.56
CA ALA A 68 -16.67 9.05 10.79
C ALA A 68 -15.86 8.64 12.04
N LEU A 69 -15.34 7.41 12.06
CA LEU A 69 -14.47 6.93 13.14
C LEU A 69 -13.15 7.71 13.19
N ILE A 70 -12.54 8.03 12.05
CA ILE A 70 -11.34 8.87 11.98
C ILE A 70 -11.63 10.25 12.58
N VAL A 71 -12.72 10.88 12.17
CA VAL A 71 -13.13 12.19 12.71
C VAL A 71 -13.35 12.10 14.22
N ALA A 72 -14.03 11.06 14.71
CA ALA A 72 -14.25 10.85 16.15
C ALA A 72 -12.93 10.72 16.93
N VAL A 73 -11.95 9.96 16.39
CA VAL A 73 -10.61 9.83 16.99
C VAL A 73 -9.88 11.16 17.02
N LEU A 74 -9.92 11.95 15.93
CA LEU A 74 -9.29 13.26 15.86
C LEU A 74 -9.91 14.24 16.87
N LEU A 75 -11.24 14.27 16.97
CA LEU A 75 -11.96 15.08 17.96
C LEU A 75 -11.62 14.66 19.38
N LEU A 76 -11.64 13.35 19.67
CA LEU A 76 -11.25 12.82 20.98
C LEU A 76 -9.82 13.22 21.34
N THR A 77 -8.90 13.14 20.39
CA THR A 77 -7.50 13.56 20.57
C THR A 77 -7.41 15.05 20.89
N ALA A 78 -8.14 15.88 20.13
CA ALA A 78 -8.14 17.33 20.32
C ALA A 78 -8.76 17.76 21.66
N ILE A 79 -9.80 17.06 22.11
CA ILE A 79 -10.48 17.38 23.37
C ILE A 79 -9.71 16.85 24.59
N SER A 80 -9.25 15.59 24.53
CA SER A 80 -8.62 14.95 25.69
C SER A 80 -7.19 15.44 25.92
N GLN A 81 -6.48 15.87 24.87
CA GLN A 81 -5.07 16.25 24.90
C GLN A 81 -4.16 15.17 25.55
N TYR A 82 -4.63 13.91 25.58
CA TYR A 82 -3.90 12.81 26.19
C TYR A 82 -2.60 12.52 25.41
N PRO A 83 -1.40 12.67 26.02
CA PRO A 83 -0.14 12.69 25.28
C PRO A 83 0.11 11.45 24.43
N LEU A 84 -0.24 10.25 24.92
CA LEU A 84 -0.06 9.02 24.17
C LEU A 84 -0.98 8.96 22.93
N LEU A 85 -2.21 9.46 23.04
CA LEU A 85 -3.14 9.52 21.91
C LEU A 85 -2.69 10.55 20.87
N VAL A 86 -2.21 11.72 21.33
CA VAL A 86 -1.63 12.75 20.45
C VAL A 86 -0.42 12.19 19.69
N TYR A 87 0.50 11.53 20.42
CA TYR A 87 1.66 10.88 19.82
C TYR A 87 1.24 9.82 18.79
N HIS A 88 0.28 8.96 19.11
CA HIS A 88 -0.20 7.93 18.21
C HIS A 88 -0.78 8.52 16.91
N VAL A 89 -1.67 9.52 17.03
CA VAL A 89 -2.27 10.19 15.87
C VAL A 89 -1.23 10.88 15.01
N ALA A 90 -0.29 11.61 15.63
CA ALA A 90 0.80 12.28 14.90
C ALA A 90 1.67 11.27 14.14
N SER A 91 2.06 10.17 14.80
CA SER A 91 2.83 9.09 14.18
C SER A 91 2.09 8.46 12.99
N MET A 92 0.78 8.19 13.14
CA MET A 92 -0.04 7.66 12.06
C MET A 92 -0.15 8.61 10.87
N LEU A 93 -0.23 9.92 11.10
CA LEU A 93 -0.24 10.92 10.02
C LEU A 93 1.09 10.94 9.26
N VAL A 94 2.22 10.94 9.97
CA VAL A 94 3.55 10.87 9.35
C VAL A 94 3.71 9.58 8.54
N CYS A 95 3.38 8.43 9.12
CA CYS A 95 3.44 7.14 8.43
C CYS A 95 2.55 7.12 7.17
N SER A 96 1.36 7.72 7.24
CA SER A 96 0.45 7.81 6.10
C SER A 96 1.07 8.58 4.91
N CYS A 97 1.87 9.61 5.19
CA CYS A 97 2.58 10.36 4.15
C CYS A 97 3.70 9.54 3.48
N LEU A 98 4.21 8.51 4.14
CA LEU A 98 5.30 7.68 3.63
C LEU A 98 4.81 6.44 2.87
N VAL A 99 3.52 6.11 2.93
CA VAL A 99 2.95 4.90 2.29
C VAL A 99 3.21 4.89 0.79
N GLY A 100 3.08 6.02 0.09
CA GLY A 100 3.33 6.11 -1.35
C GLY A 100 4.75 5.71 -1.75
N PHE A 101 5.74 5.99 -0.92
CA PHE A 101 7.12 5.56 -1.14
C PHE A 101 7.32 4.10 -0.76
N PHE A 102 7.01 3.71 0.50
CA PHE A 102 7.35 2.38 1.00
C PHE A 102 6.45 1.26 0.43
N ALA A 103 5.16 1.51 0.24
CA ALA A 103 4.22 0.47 -0.19
C ALA A 103 3.98 0.43 -1.70
N VAL A 104 4.38 1.47 -2.45
CA VAL A 104 4.15 1.52 -3.89
C VAL A 104 5.44 1.76 -4.66
N TRP A 105 6.12 2.89 -4.43
CA TRP A 105 7.30 3.22 -5.21
C TRP A 105 8.40 2.16 -5.06
N SER A 106 8.73 1.75 -3.84
CA SER A 106 9.82 0.81 -3.57
C SER A 106 9.63 -0.55 -4.25
N VAL A 107 8.39 -0.98 -4.39
CA VAL A 107 8.04 -2.31 -4.91
C VAL A 107 7.60 -2.33 -6.38
N HIS A 108 7.41 -1.16 -7.01
CA HIS A 108 6.96 -1.08 -8.39
C HIS A 108 7.84 -0.22 -9.31
N HIS A 109 8.79 0.59 -8.78
CA HIS A 109 9.57 1.47 -9.64
C HIS A 109 10.41 0.67 -10.65
N GLY A 110 10.45 1.16 -11.90
CA GLY A 110 11.13 0.48 -12.99
C GLY A 110 10.44 -0.80 -13.48
N CYS A 111 9.20 -1.06 -13.06
CA CYS A 111 8.35 -2.11 -13.62
C CYS A 111 7.42 -1.53 -14.70
N ASN A 112 7.10 -2.33 -15.74
CA ASN A 112 6.30 -1.90 -16.88
C ASN A 112 4.86 -2.44 -16.89
N GLY A 113 4.52 -3.35 -15.97
CA GLY A 113 3.19 -3.93 -15.84
C GLY A 113 2.87 -5.10 -16.78
N GLU A 114 3.63 -5.32 -17.85
CA GLU A 114 3.41 -6.43 -18.79
C GLU A 114 4.17 -7.70 -18.38
N HIS A 115 5.48 -7.59 -18.25
CA HIS A 115 6.36 -8.71 -17.87
C HIS A 115 6.82 -8.63 -16.42
N ASP A 116 6.86 -7.43 -15.89
CA ASP A 116 7.27 -7.15 -14.52
C ASP A 116 6.27 -6.23 -13.85
N ILE A 117 5.42 -6.78 -13.01
CA ILE A 117 4.44 -5.99 -12.28
C ILE A 117 5.00 -5.42 -10.97
N ALA A 118 5.93 -6.11 -10.34
CA ALA A 118 6.45 -5.76 -9.03
C ALA A 118 7.89 -6.26 -8.85
N ARG A 119 8.52 -5.77 -7.78
CA ARG A 119 9.79 -6.25 -7.25
C ARG A 119 9.56 -7.15 -6.05
N THR A 120 10.53 -7.98 -5.71
CA THR A 120 10.46 -8.84 -4.54
C THR A 120 11.76 -8.76 -3.73
N GLU A 121 11.72 -9.13 -2.47
CA GLU A 121 12.89 -9.13 -1.58
C GLU A 121 12.99 -10.48 -0.87
N ARG A 122 14.22 -10.97 -0.69
CA ARG A 122 14.47 -12.27 -0.05
C ARG A 122 15.13 -12.16 1.33
N ARG A 123 15.62 -10.98 1.73
CA ARG A 123 16.24 -10.79 3.04
C ARG A 123 15.20 -10.95 4.17
N PRO A 124 15.37 -11.95 5.06
CA PRO A 124 14.34 -12.28 6.06
C PRO A 124 14.05 -11.13 7.02
N TRP A 125 15.11 -10.44 7.49
CA TRP A 125 14.98 -9.35 8.44
C TRP A 125 14.21 -8.16 7.85
N LEU A 126 14.42 -7.85 6.57
CA LEU A 126 13.74 -6.74 5.90
C LEU A 126 12.27 -7.05 5.68
N ASN A 127 11.97 -8.28 5.24
CA ASN A 127 10.59 -8.74 5.11
C ASN A 127 9.87 -8.80 6.47
N PHE A 128 10.55 -9.24 7.52
CA PHE A 128 9.97 -9.21 8.87
C PHE A 128 9.65 -7.79 9.32
N ALA A 129 10.58 -6.84 9.16
CA ALA A 129 10.40 -5.43 9.52
C ALA A 129 9.26 -4.74 8.74
N THR A 130 8.94 -5.22 7.53
CA THR A 130 7.89 -4.68 6.66
C THR A 130 6.61 -5.53 6.65
N ALA A 131 6.41 -6.40 7.64
CA ALA A 131 5.27 -7.31 7.72
C ALA A 131 5.06 -8.11 6.41
N HIS A 132 6.16 -8.53 5.78
CA HIS A 132 6.21 -9.28 4.52
C HIS A 132 5.72 -8.53 3.26
N LEU A 133 5.53 -7.22 3.34
CA LEU A 133 5.10 -6.39 2.22
C LEU A 133 6.02 -6.51 0.99
N LEU A 134 7.32 -6.78 1.21
CA LEU A 134 8.32 -6.83 0.13
C LEU A 134 8.33 -8.16 -0.64
N PHE A 135 7.53 -9.15 -0.27
CA PHE A 135 7.18 -10.26 -1.15
C PHE A 135 6.09 -9.83 -2.14
N HIS A 136 6.35 -8.75 -2.89
CA HIS A 136 5.30 -8.06 -3.62
C HIS A 136 4.96 -8.71 -4.96
N VAL A 137 5.91 -9.37 -5.61
CA VAL A 137 5.65 -10.22 -6.78
C VAL A 137 4.69 -11.36 -6.41
N GLU A 138 4.95 -12.02 -5.27
CA GLU A 138 4.14 -13.11 -4.75
C GLU A 138 2.72 -12.63 -4.44
N HIS A 139 2.61 -11.46 -3.82
CA HIS A 139 1.33 -10.83 -3.53
C HIS A 139 0.54 -10.50 -4.81
N HIS A 140 1.18 -9.96 -5.84
CA HIS A 140 0.51 -9.67 -7.11
C HIS A 140 0.14 -10.92 -7.90
N THR A 141 0.93 -11.99 -7.78
CA THR A 141 0.65 -13.25 -8.48
C THR A 141 -0.47 -14.02 -7.78
N PHE A 142 -0.52 -13.98 -6.45
CA PHE A 142 -1.49 -14.70 -5.62
C PHE A 142 -2.08 -13.79 -4.53
N PRO A 143 -2.89 -12.78 -4.89
CA PRO A 143 -3.33 -11.74 -3.95
C PRO A 143 -4.24 -12.25 -2.82
N ALA A 144 -4.78 -13.45 -2.95
CA ALA A 144 -5.58 -14.10 -1.90
C ALA A 144 -4.74 -14.80 -0.82
N VAL A 145 -3.42 -14.92 -1.01
CA VAL A 145 -2.54 -15.53 -0.02
C VAL A 145 -2.27 -14.52 1.11
N PRO A 146 -2.54 -14.89 2.38
CA PRO A 146 -2.25 -14.03 3.52
C PRO A 146 -0.77 -13.69 3.64
N CYS A 147 -0.44 -12.48 4.08
CA CYS A 147 0.95 -11.98 4.15
C CYS A 147 1.89 -12.89 4.95
N ASN A 148 1.41 -13.55 6.01
CA ASN A 148 2.21 -14.49 6.81
C ASN A 148 2.57 -15.79 6.09
N HIS A 149 1.94 -16.10 4.95
CA HIS A 149 2.25 -17.26 4.11
C HIS A 149 3.09 -16.89 2.86
N LEU A 150 3.29 -15.60 2.59
CA LEU A 150 4.12 -15.14 1.46
C LEU A 150 5.57 -15.68 1.51
N PRO A 151 6.25 -15.83 2.66
CA PRO A 151 7.58 -16.45 2.70
C PRO A 151 7.61 -17.88 2.17
N GLN A 152 6.58 -18.67 2.47
CA GLN A 152 6.47 -20.05 1.98
C GLN A 152 6.17 -20.09 0.48
N LEU A 153 5.28 -19.19 0.02
CA LEU A 153 4.98 -19.03 -1.39
C LEU A 153 6.24 -18.63 -2.17
N ALA A 154 6.99 -17.65 -1.67
CA ALA A 154 8.22 -17.16 -2.28
C ALA A 154 9.24 -18.30 -2.48
N LYS A 155 9.43 -19.15 -1.45
CA LYS A 155 10.32 -20.31 -1.56
C LYS A 155 9.88 -21.25 -2.69
N ARG A 156 8.58 -21.55 -2.78
CA ARG A 156 8.04 -22.43 -3.84
C ARG A 156 8.19 -21.79 -5.23
N MET A 157 7.96 -20.47 -5.34
CA MET A 157 8.14 -19.75 -6.60
C MET A 157 9.60 -19.73 -7.03
N ASP A 158 10.56 -19.58 -6.13
CA ASP A 158 11.99 -19.62 -6.43
C ASP A 158 12.45 -20.98 -7.00
N GLU A 159 11.80 -22.08 -6.58
CA GLU A 159 12.07 -23.42 -7.12
C GLU A 159 11.54 -23.59 -8.55
N VAL A 160 10.39 -22.97 -8.89
CA VAL A 160 9.71 -23.14 -10.17
C VAL A 160 10.09 -22.03 -11.18
N VAL A 161 10.29 -20.81 -10.71
CA VAL A 161 10.52 -19.61 -11.53
C VAL A 161 11.69 -18.78 -10.99
N PRO A 162 12.93 -19.31 -11.05
CA PRO A 162 14.09 -18.69 -10.39
C PRO A 162 14.46 -17.30 -10.91
N HIS A 163 14.06 -16.94 -12.12
CA HIS A 163 14.34 -15.61 -12.70
C HIS A 163 13.60 -14.45 -12.03
N ILE A 164 12.50 -14.71 -11.30
CA ILE A 164 11.78 -13.67 -10.54
C ILE A 164 12.66 -13.02 -9.47
N THR A 165 13.61 -13.77 -8.91
CA THR A 165 14.52 -13.27 -7.88
C THR A 165 15.50 -12.21 -8.38
N GLN A 166 15.63 -12.01 -9.68
CA GLN A 166 16.53 -11.01 -10.26
C GLN A 166 16.03 -9.57 -10.08
N LYS A 167 14.71 -9.36 -9.92
CA LYS A 167 14.13 -8.04 -9.67
C LYS A 167 13.92 -7.79 -8.18
N ARG A 168 14.97 -7.32 -7.52
CA ARG A 168 14.94 -7.03 -6.09
C ARG A 168 14.52 -5.59 -5.80
N VAL A 169 13.98 -5.37 -4.60
CA VAL A 169 13.59 -4.03 -4.10
C VAL A 169 14.83 -3.15 -3.91
N THR A 170 15.96 -3.75 -3.52
CA THR A 170 17.24 -3.06 -3.27
C THR A 170 18.38 -3.76 -3.97
#